data_282e3b720c5511747211f1d368fe9885
#
_entry.id   282e3b720c5511747211f1d368fe9885
#
_cell.length_a   1.000
_cell.length_b   1.000
_cell.length_c   1.000
_cell.angle_alpha   90.00
_cell.angle_beta   90.00
_cell.angle_gamma   90.00
#
_symmetry.space_group_name_H-M   'P 1'
#
loop_
_entity.id
_entity.type
_entity.pdbx_description
1 polymer ?
#
loop_
_entity_poly.entity_id
_entity_poly.type
_entity_poly.pdbx_seq_one_letter_code
_entity_poly.pdbx_strand_id
1 'polypeptide(L)'
;MSEITCFKAYDIRGQLGTQLNEDIAYRIARAFAQWLKPDRIVLGGDVRDTSEALKAALANGLRDEGVNVLDLGLAGTEEVYFATFHLGVEGGIEVTASHNPIDYNGLKLVREGSRPISADTGLVQIREIAEANVYELVDGRDPSVPDGQRGNYELVDTREAYIQHLLSYIEPANFTPLKLLVNAGNGAAGPAIDALEAAFKRLAIPVELIKICHEPDGSFPNGIPNPILTENRGLTRDAVLEHGADMGIAWDGDFDRCFLFDEQGRFIEGYYIVGLLAEAFLQKEVGAKIIHDPRLVWNTLEQVEAGGGVAVQTKAGHAFIKERMRDEDAVYGGEMSAHHYFRDFAYCDSGMIPWLLVAELLCVKGKPMSELVDERIAAFPSSGEINLTVSDAPAVLKAIEAKYAPDALDLDHTDGVSICFADWRFNLRASNTEPVIRLNVESRGDQVLMERETARLVEVIGGL
;
A
#
# COMPACT_ATOMS: atom_id res chain seq x y z
N MET A 1 -2.88 -17.14 30.46
CA MET A 1 -2.94 -16.83 29.03
C MET A 1 -1.92 -15.71 28.79
N SER A 2 -1.00 -15.87 27.85
CA SER A 2 -0.08 -14.81 27.48
C SER A 2 -0.77 -13.92 26.46
N GLU A 3 -0.93 -12.66 26.76
CA GLU A 3 -1.47 -11.65 25.85
C GLU A 3 -0.55 -11.54 24.61
N ILE A 4 -1.14 -11.59 23.41
CA ILE A 4 -0.42 -11.42 22.14
C ILE A 4 -0.64 -9.98 21.65
N THR A 5 0.38 -9.14 21.79
CA THR A 5 0.29 -7.68 21.58
C THR A 5 0.59 -7.22 20.16
N CYS A 6 0.99 -8.13 19.26
CA CYS A 6 1.34 -7.80 17.87
C CYS A 6 0.12 -7.60 16.94
N PHE A 7 -1.09 -7.94 17.35
CA PHE A 7 -2.28 -7.68 16.56
C PHE A 7 -2.61 -6.19 16.54
N LYS A 8 -2.77 -5.62 15.34
CA LYS A 8 -3.16 -4.22 15.10
C LYS A 8 -4.55 -4.17 14.48
N ALA A 9 -4.99 -2.99 14.05
CA ALA A 9 -6.32 -2.81 13.47
C ALA A 9 -6.50 -3.55 12.13
N TYR A 10 -5.44 -3.66 11.32
CA TYR A 10 -5.52 -4.15 9.94
C TYR A 10 -4.54 -5.26 9.62
N ASP A 11 -3.55 -5.50 10.44
CA ASP A 11 -2.50 -6.50 10.26
C ASP A 11 -1.90 -6.93 11.59
N ILE A 12 -0.86 -7.73 11.53
CA ILE A 12 -0.07 -8.16 12.67
C ILE A 12 1.32 -7.54 12.53
N ARG A 13 1.74 -6.76 13.53
CA ARG A 13 3.04 -6.11 13.60
C ARG A 13 3.60 -6.17 15.00
N GLY A 14 4.82 -6.68 15.15
CA GLY A 14 5.44 -6.82 16.47
C GLY A 14 6.94 -6.70 16.45
N GLN A 15 7.49 -6.20 17.56
CA GLN A 15 8.91 -6.24 17.81
C GLN A 15 9.36 -7.68 18.00
N LEU A 16 10.42 -8.04 17.31
CA LEU A 16 10.96 -9.39 17.28
C LEU A 16 11.41 -9.86 18.70
N GLY A 17 11.19 -11.13 18.96
CA GLY A 17 11.53 -11.79 20.22
C GLY A 17 10.53 -11.52 21.34
N THR A 18 10.02 -10.29 21.48
CA THR A 18 9.12 -9.93 22.58
C THR A 18 7.64 -9.95 22.21
N GLN A 19 7.29 -9.46 21.05
CA GLN A 19 5.90 -9.37 20.57
C GLN A 19 5.60 -10.36 19.45
N LEU A 20 6.59 -10.70 18.64
CA LEU A 20 6.50 -11.68 17.55
C LEU A 20 7.75 -12.55 17.53
N ASN A 21 7.55 -13.85 17.47
CA ASN A 21 8.56 -14.89 17.32
C ASN A 21 7.94 -16.13 16.68
N GLU A 22 8.70 -17.18 16.48
CA GLU A 22 8.28 -18.41 15.81
C GLU A 22 7.15 -19.13 16.55
N ASP A 23 7.16 -19.16 17.91
CA ASP A 23 6.08 -19.75 18.69
C ASP A 23 4.75 -18.99 18.48
N ILE A 24 4.80 -17.67 18.54
CA ILE A 24 3.63 -16.81 18.30
C ILE A 24 3.14 -16.98 16.85
N ALA A 25 4.04 -16.99 15.87
CA ALA A 25 3.70 -17.21 14.45
C ALA A 25 3.02 -18.58 14.24
N TYR A 26 3.55 -19.65 14.83
CA TYR A 26 2.95 -20.98 14.81
C TYR A 26 1.53 -20.97 15.39
N ARG A 27 1.32 -20.32 16.54
CA ARG A 27 0.01 -20.22 17.20
C ARG A 27 -0.99 -19.40 16.35
N ILE A 28 -0.52 -18.32 15.72
CA ILE A 28 -1.34 -17.53 14.79
C ILE A 28 -1.77 -18.38 13.60
N ALA A 29 -0.86 -19.18 13.03
CA ALA A 29 -1.15 -20.05 11.90
C ALA A 29 -2.22 -21.10 12.24
N ARG A 30 -2.09 -21.76 13.42
CA ARG A 30 -3.10 -22.69 13.93
C ARG A 30 -4.45 -22.00 14.09
N ALA A 31 -4.46 -20.81 14.71
CA ALA A 31 -5.67 -20.02 14.93
C ALA A 31 -6.32 -19.57 13.61
N PHE A 32 -5.52 -19.14 12.66
CA PHE A 32 -5.99 -18.76 11.31
C PHE A 32 -6.64 -19.95 10.59
N ALA A 33 -6.00 -21.11 10.61
CA ALA A 33 -6.55 -22.33 10.04
C ALA A 33 -7.86 -22.77 10.72
N GLN A 34 -7.94 -22.71 12.06
CA GLN A 34 -9.15 -23.06 12.82
C GLN A 34 -10.30 -22.09 12.55
N TRP A 35 -9.99 -20.81 12.36
CA TRP A 35 -10.98 -19.77 12.08
C TRP A 35 -11.49 -19.83 10.64
N LEU A 36 -10.57 -19.90 9.65
CA LEU A 36 -10.89 -19.88 8.21
C LEU A 36 -11.35 -21.24 7.69
N LYS A 37 -10.77 -22.34 8.21
CA LYS A 37 -10.96 -23.74 7.78
C LYS A 37 -10.65 -23.95 6.30
N PRO A 38 -9.47 -23.54 5.83
CA PRO A 38 -9.10 -23.64 4.44
C PRO A 38 -8.56 -25.05 4.11
N ASP A 39 -8.64 -25.45 2.84
CA ASP A 39 -7.91 -26.59 2.32
C ASP A 39 -6.48 -26.22 1.90
N ARG A 40 -6.30 -24.99 1.37
CA ARG A 40 -5.01 -24.51 0.85
C ARG A 40 -4.80 -23.05 1.21
N ILE A 41 -3.57 -22.70 1.60
CA ILE A 41 -3.13 -21.33 1.87
C ILE A 41 -1.86 -21.01 1.07
N VAL A 42 -1.84 -19.84 0.44
CA VAL A 42 -0.62 -19.26 -0.12
C VAL A 42 0.19 -18.62 1.00
N LEU A 43 1.50 -18.81 0.98
CA LEU A 43 2.44 -18.25 1.94
C LEU A 43 3.58 -17.58 1.19
N GLY A 44 3.91 -16.34 1.54
CA GLY A 44 5.06 -15.60 1.03
C GLY A 44 5.81 -14.90 2.16
N GLY A 45 6.98 -14.38 1.87
CA GLY A 45 7.74 -13.59 2.82
C GLY A 45 8.67 -12.61 2.13
N ASP A 46 8.82 -11.43 2.74
CA ASP A 46 9.74 -10.38 2.28
C ASP A 46 11.22 -10.73 2.56
N VAL A 47 12.09 -9.77 2.24
CA VAL A 47 13.55 -9.95 2.36
C VAL A 47 14.09 -9.95 3.78
N ARG A 48 13.31 -9.61 4.82
CA ARG A 48 13.82 -9.49 6.19
C ARG A 48 14.42 -10.80 6.66
N ASP A 49 15.57 -10.75 7.32
CA ASP A 49 16.32 -11.92 7.79
C ASP A 49 15.48 -12.89 8.63
N THR A 50 14.45 -12.38 9.30
CA THR A 50 13.56 -13.18 10.15
C THR A 50 12.32 -13.73 9.42
N SER A 51 12.05 -13.27 8.20
CA SER A 51 10.84 -13.66 7.46
C SER A 51 10.82 -15.16 7.16
N GLU A 52 11.96 -15.76 6.81
CA GLU A 52 12.04 -17.19 6.51
C GLU A 52 11.74 -18.07 7.74
N ALA A 53 12.26 -17.70 8.93
CA ALA A 53 12.00 -18.44 10.17
C ALA A 53 10.52 -18.34 10.59
N LEU A 54 9.94 -17.15 10.49
CA LEU A 54 8.51 -16.95 10.78
C LEU A 54 7.62 -17.66 9.76
N LYS A 55 7.99 -17.64 8.47
CA LYS A 55 7.30 -18.36 7.39
C LYS A 55 7.30 -19.88 7.65
N ALA A 56 8.45 -20.43 8.06
CA ALA A 56 8.56 -21.85 8.41
C ALA A 56 7.67 -22.23 9.60
N ALA A 57 7.59 -21.37 10.62
CA ALA A 57 6.71 -21.59 11.78
C ALA A 57 5.22 -21.53 11.38
N LEU A 58 4.85 -20.56 10.53
CA LEU A 58 3.49 -20.45 9.97
C LEU A 58 3.13 -21.70 9.15
N ALA A 59 4.02 -22.14 8.27
CA ALA A 59 3.82 -23.34 7.46
C ALA A 59 3.60 -24.57 8.33
N ASN A 60 4.38 -24.74 9.40
CA ASN A 60 4.20 -25.83 10.33
C ASN A 60 2.84 -25.76 11.05
N GLY A 61 2.45 -24.60 11.55
CA GLY A 61 1.16 -24.42 12.21
C GLY A 61 -0.04 -24.71 11.30
N LEU A 62 -0.01 -24.23 10.06
CA LEU A 62 -1.04 -24.52 9.05
C LEU A 62 -1.12 -26.03 8.76
N ARG A 63 0.03 -26.66 8.52
CA ARG A 63 0.09 -28.10 8.20
C ARG A 63 -0.36 -28.97 9.35
N ASP A 64 -0.09 -28.57 10.60
CA ASP A 64 -0.55 -29.32 11.79
C ASP A 64 -2.08 -29.23 11.97
N GLU A 65 -2.77 -28.27 11.30
CA GLU A 65 -4.23 -28.24 11.15
C GLU A 65 -4.73 -28.95 9.87
N GLY A 66 -3.84 -29.64 9.13
CA GLY A 66 -4.20 -30.36 7.91
C GLY A 66 -4.24 -29.51 6.65
N VAL A 67 -3.86 -28.24 6.72
CA VAL A 67 -3.90 -27.28 5.60
C VAL A 67 -2.69 -27.47 4.67
N ASN A 68 -2.92 -27.51 3.37
CA ASN A 68 -1.85 -27.55 2.38
C ASN A 68 -1.29 -26.14 2.17
N VAL A 69 0.03 -26.00 2.23
CA VAL A 69 0.76 -24.72 2.09
C VAL A 69 1.38 -24.65 0.70
N LEU A 70 1.06 -23.58 -0.02
CA LEU A 70 1.65 -23.19 -1.29
C LEU A 70 2.60 -22.02 -1.05
N ASP A 71 3.89 -22.28 -0.95
CA ASP A 71 4.90 -21.28 -0.62
C ASP A 71 5.47 -20.63 -1.90
N LEU A 72 5.41 -19.31 -1.98
CA LEU A 72 5.97 -18.52 -3.08
C LEU A 72 7.49 -18.25 -2.92
N GLY A 73 8.05 -18.57 -1.75
CA GLY A 73 9.42 -18.16 -1.42
C GLY A 73 9.50 -16.67 -1.08
N LEU A 74 10.50 -15.99 -1.67
CA LEU A 74 10.61 -14.54 -1.60
C LEU A 74 9.53 -13.89 -2.47
N ALA A 75 8.67 -13.13 -1.83
CA ALA A 75 7.54 -12.45 -2.45
C ALA A 75 7.29 -11.08 -1.80
N GLY A 76 6.55 -10.25 -2.47
CA GLY A 76 5.96 -9.08 -1.85
C GLY A 76 4.47 -9.25 -1.64
N THR A 77 3.89 -8.33 -0.89
CA THR A 77 2.48 -8.36 -0.49
C THR A 77 1.54 -8.59 -1.68
N GLU A 78 1.77 -7.89 -2.79
CA GLU A 78 0.89 -8.00 -3.96
C GLU A 78 1.03 -9.34 -4.71
N GLU A 79 2.20 -10.01 -4.65
CA GLU A 79 2.37 -11.35 -5.23
C GLU A 79 1.55 -12.39 -4.45
N VAL A 80 1.47 -12.28 -3.12
CA VAL A 80 0.58 -13.12 -2.30
C VAL A 80 -0.88 -12.85 -2.62
N TYR A 81 -1.27 -11.57 -2.80
CA TYR A 81 -2.63 -11.25 -3.24
C TYR A 81 -2.94 -11.89 -4.59
N PHE A 82 -2.05 -11.70 -5.57
CA PHE A 82 -2.20 -12.28 -6.89
C PHE A 82 -2.34 -13.81 -6.83
N ALA A 83 -1.40 -14.49 -6.17
CA ALA A 83 -1.41 -15.94 -6.07
C ALA A 83 -2.68 -16.47 -5.39
N THR A 84 -3.19 -15.77 -4.35
CA THR A 84 -4.41 -16.16 -3.64
C THR A 84 -5.62 -16.20 -4.57
N PHE A 85 -5.88 -15.15 -5.35
CA PHE A 85 -7.03 -15.16 -6.27
C PHE A 85 -6.77 -15.96 -7.54
N HIS A 86 -5.53 -15.96 -8.06
CA HIS A 86 -5.17 -16.68 -9.29
C HIS A 86 -5.26 -18.21 -9.11
N LEU A 87 -4.78 -18.73 -7.99
CA LEU A 87 -4.84 -20.17 -7.68
C LEU A 87 -6.20 -20.58 -7.11
N GLY A 88 -7.09 -19.64 -6.82
CA GLY A 88 -8.41 -19.89 -6.24
C GLY A 88 -8.33 -20.59 -4.90
N VAL A 89 -7.42 -20.18 -4.03
CA VAL A 89 -7.26 -20.70 -2.67
C VAL A 89 -8.03 -19.89 -1.66
N GLU A 90 -8.26 -20.46 -0.48
CA GLU A 90 -9.13 -19.87 0.54
C GLU A 90 -8.47 -18.72 1.29
N GLY A 91 -7.15 -18.52 1.17
CA GLY A 91 -6.47 -17.38 1.80
C GLY A 91 -4.98 -17.35 1.52
N GLY A 92 -4.35 -16.28 2.03
CA GLY A 92 -2.92 -16.06 1.91
C GLY A 92 -2.34 -15.35 3.13
N ILE A 93 -1.06 -15.55 3.35
CA ILE A 93 -0.28 -14.90 4.41
C ILE A 93 1.00 -14.36 3.79
N GLU A 94 1.26 -13.07 3.94
CA GLU A 94 2.55 -12.46 3.67
C GLU A 94 3.27 -12.13 4.96
N VAL A 95 4.52 -12.61 5.09
CA VAL A 95 5.39 -12.31 6.23
C VAL A 95 6.20 -11.06 5.89
N THR A 96 5.80 -9.95 6.45
CA THR A 96 6.41 -8.63 6.18
C THR A 96 6.15 -7.64 7.31
N ALA A 97 7.06 -6.70 7.50
CA ALA A 97 6.82 -5.47 8.24
C ALA A 97 6.95 -4.23 7.36
N SER A 98 6.93 -4.38 6.01
CA SER A 98 7.01 -3.27 5.06
C SER A 98 8.19 -2.32 5.41
N HIS A 99 7.88 -1.09 5.76
CA HIS A 99 8.83 -0.02 6.13
C HIS A 99 9.06 0.16 7.64
N ASN A 100 8.62 -0.78 8.48
CA ASN A 100 8.90 -0.72 9.92
C ASN A 100 10.41 -0.89 10.22
N PRO A 101 10.88 -0.46 11.40
CA PRO A 101 12.27 -0.67 11.83
C PRO A 101 12.75 -2.11 11.68
N ILE A 102 14.07 -2.30 11.63
CA ILE A 102 14.67 -3.62 11.34
C ILE A 102 14.35 -4.67 12.40
N ASP A 103 14.10 -4.26 13.65
CA ASP A 103 13.74 -5.12 14.77
C ASP A 103 12.24 -5.49 14.82
N TYR A 104 11.50 -5.21 13.74
CA TYR A 104 10.10 -5.58 13.58
C TYR A 104 9.92 -6.61 12.46
N ASN A 105 8.88 -7.44 12.60
CA ASN A 105 8.28 -8.18 11.51
C ASN A 105 6.76 -8.24 11.70
N GLY A 106 6.04 -8.85 10.77
CA GLY A 106 4.58 -8.88 10.81
C GLY A 106 3.98 -9.87 9.83
N LEU A 107 2.64 -9.89 9.79
CA LEU A 107 1.87 -10.75 8.92
C LEU A 107 0.70 -9.96 8.34
N LYS A 108 0.54 -10.00 7.03
CA LYS A 108 -0.68 -9.57 6.34
C LYS A 108 -1.48 -10.80 5.96
N LEU A 109 -2.73 -10.84 6.42
CA LEU A 109 -3.63 -11.98 6.24
C LEU A 109 -4.75 -11.62 5.27
N VAL A 110 -4.99 -12.49 4.30
CA VAL A 110 -6.14 -12.40 3.41
C VAL A 110 -6.93 -13.71 3.38
N ARG A 111 -8.21 -13.62 3.11
CA ARG A 111 -9.09 -14.75 2.84
C ARG A 111 -9.41 -14.85 1.35
N GLU A 112 -10.38 -15.67 0.96
CA GLU A 112 -10.76 -15.90 -0.44
C GLU A 112 -10.94 -14.59 -1.25
N GLY A 113 -10.49 -14.58 -2.50
CA GLY A 113 -10.49 -13.40 -3.36
C GLY A 113 -9.61 -12.27 -2.84
N SER A 114 -8.57 -12.62 -2.08
CA SER A 114 -7.60 -11.70 -1.48
C SER A 114 -8.23 -10.60 -0.62
N ARG A 115 -9.39 -10.88 0.00
CA ARG A 115 -10.04 -9.97 0.92
C ARG A 115 -9.21 -9.82 2.19
N PRO A 116 -8.91 -8.60 2.65
CA PRO A 116 -8.14 -8.38 3.86
C PRO A 116 -8.89 -8.88 5.10
N ILE A 117 -8.13 -9.33 6.10
CA ILE A 117 -8.65 -9.67 7.41
C ILE A 117 -8.21 -8.57 8.38
N SER A 118 -9.17 -7.78 8.85
CA SER A 118 -8.99 -6.71 9.82
C SER A 118 -9.55 -7.09 11.20
N ALA A 119 -9.41 -6.21 12.18
CA ALA A 119 -10.01 -6.40 13.51
C ALA A 119 -11.51 -6.72 13.43
N ASP A 120 -12.23 -6.03 12.53
CA ASP A 120 -13.68 -6.19 12.36
C ASP A 120 -14.07 -7.43 11.56
N THR A 121 -13.14 -8.04 10.82
CA THR A 121 -13.42 -9.13 9.87
C THR A 121 -12.75 -10.46 10.21
N GLY A 122 -12.08 -10.57 11.38
CA GLY A 122 -11.50 -11.85 11.80
C GLY A 122 -10.25 -11.78 12.69
N LEU A 123 -9.45 -10.70 12.65
CA LEU A 123 -8.19 -10.65 13.43
C LEU A 123 -8.41 -10.78 14.94
N VAL A 124 -9.50 -10.24 15.47
CA VAL A 124 -9.83 -10.38 16.91
C VAL A 124 -10.07 -11.84 17.26
N GLN A 125 -10.85 -12.56 16.46
CA GLN A 125 -11.16 -13.97 16.69
C GLN A 125 -9.91 -14.84 16.55
N ILE A 126 -9.05 -14.56 15.55
CA ILE A 126 -7.77 -15.26 15.37
C ILE A 126 -6.86 -15.05 16.58
N ARG A 127 -6.79 -13.80 17.10
CA ARG A 127 -6.04 -13.49 18.33
C ARG A 127 -6.55 -14.29 19.53
N GLU A 128 -7.86 -14.28 19.77
CA GLU A 128 -8.47 -14.99 20.88
C GLU A 128 -8.19 -16.50 20.84
N ILE A 129 -8.25 -17.13 19.66
CA ILE A 129 -7.89 -18.54 19.47
C ILE A 129 -6.40 -18.73 19.73
N ALA A 130 -5.53 -17.87 19.22
CA ALA A 130 -4.07 -17.96 19.41
C ALA A 130 -3.67 -17.79 20.88
N GLU A 131 -4.33 -16.91 21.64
CA GLU A 131 -4.09 -16.67 23.07
C GLU A 131 -4.59 -17.84 23.94
N ALA A 132 -5.69 -18.49 23.53
CA ALA A 132 -6.27 -19.61 24.27
C ALA A 132 -5.46 -20.89 24.16
N ASN A 133 -4.66 -21.04 23.10
CA ASN A 133 -3.95 -22.28 22.79
C ASN A 133 -2.44 -22.08 22.88
N VAL A 134 -1.78 -22.90 23.70
CA VAL A 134 -0.32 -23.02 23.82
C VAL A 134 0.07 -24.44 23.48
N TYR A 135 1.08 -24.59 22.64
CA TYR A 135 1.55 -25.87 22.14
C TYR A 135 2.97 -26.17 22.67
N GLU A 136 3.24 -27.41 23.03
CA GLU A 136 4.60 -27.87 23.30
C GLU A 136 5.21 -28.39 22.00
N LEU A 137 6.12 -27.58 21.43
CA LEU A 137 6.69 -27.85 20.12
C LEU A 137 7.98 -28.68 20.22
N VAL A 138 8.14 -29.67 19.33
CA VAL A 138 9.39 -30.35 19.08
C VAL A 138 9.80 -30.13 17.63
N ASP A 139 10.98 -29.58 17.39
CA ASP A 139 11.46 -29.20 16.07
C ASP A 139 10.45 -28.32 15.31
N GLY A 140 9.81 -27.37 16.02
CA GLY A 140 8.86 -26.41 15.47
C GLY A 140 7.49 -27.02 15.09
N ARG A 141 7.14 -28.22 15.57
CA ARG A 141 5.89 -28.93 15.29
C ARG A 141 5.23 -29.43 16.55
N ASP A 142 3.93 -29.62 16.52
CA ASP A 142 3.19 -30.33 17.57
C ASP A 142 3.40 -31.82 17.43
N PRO A 143 4.11 -32.51 18.37
CA PRO A 143 4.38 -33.93 18.28
C PRO A 143 3.12 -34.78 18.44
N SER A 144 2.01 -34.23 18.88
CA SER A 144 0.73 -34.95 19.01
C SER A 144 0.02 -35.12 17.67
N VAL A 145 0.42 -34.37 16.63
CA VAL A 145 -0.15 -34.48 15.28
C VAL A 145 0.60 -35.51 14.45
N PRO A 146 -0.05 -36.62 14.07
CA PRO A 146 0.58 -37.62 13.22
C PRO A 146 0.95 -37.11 11.83
N ASP A 147 2.07 -37.52 11.27
CA ASP A 147 2.52 -37.08 9.92
C ASP A 147 1.45 -37.27 8.83
N GLY A 148 0.68 -38.37 8.91
CA GLY A 148 -0.38 -38.66 7.94
C GLY A 148 -1.64 -37.77 8.04
N GLN A 149 -1.72 -36.88 9.03
CA GLN A 149 -2.79 -35.90 9.20
C GLN A 149 -2.36 -34.50 8.84
N ARG A 150 -1.06 -34.26 8.66
CA ARG A 150 -0.51 -32.96 8.30
C ARG A 150 -0.78 -32.64 6.83
N GLY A 151 -1.04 -31.35 6.56
CA GLY A 151 -1.09 -30.84 5.20
C GLY A 151 0.25 -30.94 4.47
N ASN A 152 0.19 -30.87 3.15
CA ASN A 152 1.38 -30.86 2.29
C ASN A 152 2.04 -29.46 2.32
N TYR A 153 3.30 -29.42 1.87
CA TYR A 153 4.04 -28.18 1.61
C TYR A 153 4.63 -28.27 0.21
N GLU A 154 4.40 -27.24 -0.58
CA GLU A 154 4.83 -27.16 -1.97
C GLU A 154 5.36 -25.76 -2.27
N LEU A 155 6.53 -25.68 -2.92
CA LEU A 155 7.00 -24.43 -3.52
C LEU A 155 6.28 -24.25 -4.85
N VAL A 156 5.67 -23.09 -5.04
CA VAL A 156 4.92 -22.75 -6.25
C VAL A 156 5.47 -21.47 -6.88
N ASP A 157 5.51 -21.44 -8.21
CA ASP A 157 5.93 -20.27 -8.98
C ASP A 157 4.73 -19.72 -9.75
N THR A 158 4.29 -18.53 -9.38
CA THR A 158 3.21 -17.80 -10.05
C THR A 158 3.71 -16.55 -10.80
N ARG A 159 5.03 -16.31 -10.81
CA ARG A 159 5.61 -15.05 -11.28
C ARG A 159 5.32 -14.76 -12.75
N GLU A 160 5.44 -15.74 -13.63
CA GLU A 160 5.09 -15.50 -15.06
C GLU A 160 3.63 -15.12 -15.24
N ALA A 161 2.70 -15.78 -14.55
CA ALA A 161 1.27 -15.44 -14.59
C ALA A 161 1.00 -14.04 -14.00
N TYR A 162 1.68 -13.70 -12.91
CA TYR A 162 1.61 -12.38 -12.30
C TYR A 162 2.10 -11.29 -13.27
N ILE A 163 3.25 -11.48 -13.92
CA ILE A 163 3.76 -10.53 -14.91
C ILE A 163 2.80 -10.36 -16.09
N GLN A 164 2.21 -11.46 -16.59
CA GLN A 164 1.20 -11.37 -17.65
C GLN A 164 -0.03 -10.58 -17.19
N HIS A 165 -0.43 -10.73 -15.95
CA HIS A 165 -1.54 -9.96 -15.37
C HIS A 165 -1.20 -8.47 -15.27
N LEU A 166 0.00 -8.11 -14.80
CA LEU A 166 0.47 -6.71 -14.78
C LEU A 166 0.45 -6.09 -16.19
N LEU A 167 0.94 -6.81 -17.18
CA LEU A 167 0.98 -6.34 -18.57
C LEU A 167 -0.41 -6.19 -19.20
N SER A 168 -1.44 -6.82 -18.65
CA SER A 168 -2.81 -6.64 -19.13
C SER A 168 -3.38 -5.24 -18.86
N TYR A 169 -2.75 -4.47 -17.98
CA TYR A 169 -3.15 -3.08 -17.68
C TYR A 169 -2.69 -2.07 -18.74
N ILE A 170 -1.68 -2.40 -19.54
CA ILE A 170 -1.08 -1.52 -20.52
C ILE A 170 -1.24 -2.04 -21.96
N GLU A 171 -1.18 -1.12 -22.93
CA GLU A 171 -1.17 -1.47 -24.36
C GLU A 171 0.28 -1.27 -24.88
N PRO A 172 1.02 -2.36 -25.17
CA PRO A 172 2.41 -2.28 -25.62
C PRO A 172 2.64 -1.36 -26.82
N ALA A 173 1.64 -1.23 -27.71
CA ALA A 173 1.74 -0.39 -28.90
C ALA A 173 1.76 1.12 -28.58
N ASN A 174 1.36 1.53 -27.39
CA ASN A 174 1.38 2.92 -26.95
C ASN A 174 2.76 3.39 -26.50
N PHE A 175 3.70 2.48 -26.25
CA PHE A 175 5.02 2.84 -25.73
C PHE A 175 5.95 3.38 -26.80
N THR A 176 6.55 4.52 -26.52
CA THR A 176 7.72 5.10 -27.19
C THR A 176 8.97 4.88 -26.33
N PRO A 177 10.19 5.09 -26.86
CA PRO A 177 11.39 4.95 -26.04
C PRO A 177 11.31 5.74 -24.74
N LEU A 178 11.48 5.06 -23.63
CA LEU A 178 11.41 5.60 -22.29
C LEU A 178 12.56 5.04 -21.44
N LYS A 179 13.21 5.91 -20.66
CA LYS A 179 14.24 5.55 -19.70
C LYS A 179 13.70 5.75 -18.28
N LEU A 180 13.56 4.67 -17.54
CA LEU A 180 12.98 4.68 -16.20
C LEU A 180 14.03 4.27 -15.16
N LEU A 181 14.16 5.06 -14.11
CA LEU A 181 14.94 4.69 -12.93
C LEU A 181 14.05 3.92 -11.96
N VAL A 182 14.49 2.75 -11.51
CA VAL A 182 13.78 1.91 -10.54
C VAL A 182 14.64 1.67 -9.31
N ASN A 183 14.09 1.99 -8.15
CA ASN A 183 14.71 1.81 -6.83
C ASN A 183 13.91 0.80 -6.03
N ALA A 184 14.39 -0.45 -5.97
CA ALA A 184 13.76 -1.52 -5.21
C ALA A 184 13.99 -1.41 -3.69
N GLY A 185 14.81 -0.47 -3.22
CA GLY A 185 15.11 -0.27 -1.80
C GLY A 185 15.78 -1.47 -1.11
N ASN A 186 16.42 -2.38 -1.87
CA ASN A 186 16.86 -3.69 -1.43
C ASN A 186 15.73 -4.57 -0.85
N GLY A 187 14.47 -4.22 -1.16
CA GLY A 187 13.25 -4.93 -0.78
C GLY A 187 12.90 -6.09 -1.72
N ALA A 188 11.65 -6.52 -1.68
CA ALA A 188 11.16 -7.66 -2.45
C ALA A 188 10.86 -7.35 -3.94
N ALA A 189 10.89 -6.07 -4.39
CA ALA A 189 10.52 -5.67 -5.74
C ALA A 189 11.49 -6.13 -6.83
N GLY A 190 12.79 -6.29 -6.52
CA GLY A 190 13.84 -6.57 -7.50
C GLY A 190 13.53 -7.73 -8.46
N PRO A 191 13.20 -8.93 -7.99
CA PRO A 191 12.87 -10.08 -8.83
C PRO A 191 11.64 -9.87 -9.73
N ALA A 192 10.63 -9.13 -9.29
CA ALA A 192 9.46 -8.78 -10.10
C ALA A 192 9.85 -7.81 -11.23
N ILE A 193 10.73 -6.83 -10.94
CA ILE A 193 11.28 -5.88 -11.94
C ILE A 193 12.08 -6.64 -12.99
N ASP A 194 12.90 -7.62 -12.60
CA ASP A 194 13.68 -8.44 -13.55
C ASP A 194 12.77 -9.24 -14.49
N ALA A 195 11.69 -9.82 -13.96
CA ALA A 195 10.72 -10.54 -14.75
C ALA A 195 9.94 -9.62 -15.71
N LEU A 196 9.57 -8.41 -15.27
CA LEU A 196 8.95 -7.37 -16.12
C LEU A 196 9.92 -6.92 -17.23
N GLU A 197 11.18 -6.65 -16.92
CA GLU A 197 12.18 -6.27 -17.93
C GLU A 197 12.35 -7.37 -18.99
N ALA A 198 12.41 -8.63 -18.57
CA ALA A 198 12.47 -9.76 -19.49
C ALA A 198 11.22 -9.83 -20.40
N ALA A 199 10.04 -9.53 -19.84
CA ALA A 199 8.80 -9.47 -20.60
C ALA A 199 8.77 -8.27 -21.57
N PHE A 200 9.25 -7.09 -21.18
CA PHE A 200 9.39 -5.92 -22.09
C PHE A 200 10.29 -6.24 -23.28
N LYS A 201 11.45 -6.88 -23.02
CA LYS A 201 12.36 -7.33 -24.11
C LYS A 201 11.66 -8.32 -25.05
N ARG A 202 10.90 -9.29 -24.51
CA ARG A 202 10.16 -10.29 -25.30
C ARG A 202 9.07 -9.66 -26.18
N LEU A 203 8.38 -8.64 -25.64
CA LEU A 203 7.28 -7.93 -26.31
C LEU A 203 7.76 -6.73 -27.14
N ALA A 204 9.08 -6.46 -27.18
CA ALA A 204 9.68 -5.31 -27.83
C ALA A 204 9.11 -3.96 -27.34
N ILE A 205 8.73 -3.87 -26.07
CA ILE A 205 8.35 -2.61 -25.41
C ILE A 205 9.65 -1.80 -25.21
N PRO A 206 9.75 -0.58 -25.75
CA PRO A 206 11.01 0.16 -25.80
C PRO A 206 11.30 0.92 -24.48
N VAL A 207 11.31 0.21 -23.36
CA VAL A 207 11.61 0.75 -22.04
C VAL A 207 12.97 0.27 -21.59
N GLU A 208 13.84 1.22 -21.20
CA GLU A 208 15.13 0.97 -20.54
C GLU A 208 14.95 1.15 -19.03
N LEU A 209 15.30 0.13 -18.23
CA LEU A 209 15.27 0.20 -16.78
C LEU A 209 16.67 0.40 -16.21
N ILE A 210 16.90 1.48 -15.48
CA ILE A 210 18.10 1.73 -14.68
C ILE A 210 17.78 1.33 -13.25
N LYS A 211 18.50 0.35 -12.72
CA LYS A 211 18.23 -0.31 -11.44
C LYS A 211 19.17 0.16 -10.35
N ILE A 212 18.65 0.63 -9.23
CA ILE A 212 19.43 0.94 -8.02
C ILE A 212 18.84 0.24 -6.80
N CYS A 213 19.66 -0.06 -5.79
CA CYS A 213 19.25 -0.81 -4.61
C CYS A 213 18.41 -2.05 -4.98
N HIS A 214 18.83 -2.75 -6.03
CA HIS A 214 17.99 -3.71 -6.75
C HIS A 214 17.97 -5.09 -6.09
N GLU A 215 19.14 -5.55 -5.65
CA GLU A 215 19.27 -6.88 -5.06
C GLU A 215 18.56 -6.94 -3.70
N PRO A 216 17.70 -7.95 -3.46
CA PRO A 216 17.08 -8.17 -2.17
C PRO A 216 18.11 -8.37 -1.07
N ASP A 217 18.02 -7.58 0.02
CA ASP A 217 18.96 -7.65 1.15
C ASP A 217 18.25 -7.25 2.45
N GLY A 218 17.99 -8.25 3.30
CA GLY A 218 17.29 -8.07 4.58
C GLY A 218 18.00 -7.19 5.59
N SER A 219 19.29 -6.89 5.39
CA SER A 219 20.04 -5.91 6.21
C SER A 219 19.72 -4.46 5.86
N PHE A 220 19.06 -4.20 4.72
CA PHE A 220 18.76 -2.87 4.18
C PHE A 220 19.95 -1.92 4.22
N PRO A 221 21.03 -2.18 3.47
CA PRO A 221 22.30 -1.43 3.57
C PRO A 221 22.14 0.06 3.20
N ASN A 222 21.07 0.42 2.48
CA ASN A 222 20.73 1.79 2.10
C ASN A 222 19.62 2.40 2.97
N GLY A 223 19.32 1.79 4.12
CA GLY A 223 18.22 2.16 5.01
C GLY A 223 16.89 1.49 4.65
N ILE A 224 15.96 1.49 5.61
CA ILE A 224 14.62 0.93 5.40
C ILE A 224 13.90 1.72 4.29
N PRO A 225 13.42 1.08 3.22
CA PRO A 225 12.80 1.77 2.10
C PRO A 225 11.43 2.34 2.51
N ASN A 226 11.36 3.65 2.63
CA ASN A 226 10.15 4.41 2.93
C ASN A 226 10.21 5.78 2.22
N PRO A 227 9.89 5.88 0.93
CA PRO A 227 10.00 7.12 0.16
C PRO A 227 9.02 8.23 0.57
N ILE A 228 8.03 7.94 1.43
CA ILE A 228 7.20 8.99 2.05
C ILE A 228 8.07 9.95 2.87
N LEU A 229 9.07 9.43 3.56
CA LEU A 229 9.99 10.24 4.34
C LEU A 229 10.94 11.00 3.43
N THR A 230 11.04 12.31 3.62
CA THR A 230 11.84 13.19 2.77
C THR A 230 13.33 12.81 2.75
N GLU A 231 13.85 12.36 3.87
CA GLU A 231 15.24 11.89 4.03
C GLU A 231 15.57 10.68 3.16
N ASN A 232 14.57 9.87 2.79
CA ASN A 232 14.77 8.65 1.97
C ASN A 232 14.65 8.91 0.46
N ARG A 233 14.32 10.14 0.04
CA ARG A 233 14.11 10.48 -1.37
C ARG A 233 15.40 10.75 -2.15
N GLY A 234 16.50 11.08 -1.43
CA GLY A 234 17.75 11.55 -2.03
C GLY A 234 18.35 10.59 -3.05
N LEU A 235 18.45 9.31 -2.74
CA LEU A 235 19.02 8.30 -3.64
C LEU A 235 18.29 8.23 -4.99
N THR A 236 16.95 8.18 -4.97
CA THR A 236 16.15 8.11 -6.19
C THR A 236 16.25 9.41 -6.99
N ARG A 237 16.10 10.56 -6.31
CA ARG A 237 16.24 11.88 -6.95
C ARG A 237 17.57 12.03 -7.68
N ASP A 238 18.66 11.77 -6.99
CA ASP A 238 20.00 12.00 -7.50
C ASP A 238 20.30 11.06 -8.68
N ALA A 239 19.85 9.81 -8.60
CA ALA A 239 20.02 8.86 -9.70
C ALA A 239 19.14 9.20 -10.94
N VAL A 240 17.91 9.72 -10.74
CA VAL A 240 17.10 10.25 -11.87
C VAL A 240 17.86 11.32 -12.63
N LEU A 241 18.45 12.28 -11.91
CA LEU A 241 19.21 13.38 -12.50
C LEU A 241 20.51 12.90 -13.15
N GLU A 242 21.26 12.02 -12.49
CA GLU A 242 22.52 11.48 -12.99
C GLU A 242 22.36 10.73 -14.32
N HIS A 243 21.32 9.92 -14.42
CA HIS A 243 21.06 9.08 -15.59
C HIS A 243 20.18 9.76 -16.64
N GLY A 244 19.58 10.92 -16.33
CA GLY A 244 18.63 11.59 -17.22
C GLY A 244 17.44 10.68 -17.51
N ALA A 245 16.85 10.10 -16.47
CA ALA A 245 15.67 9.25 -16.60
C ALA A 245 14.41 10.09 -16.80
N ASP A 246 13.47 9.59 -17.60
CA ASP A 246 12.18 10.26 -17.86
C ASP A 246 11.24 10.20 -16.65
N MET A 247 11.43 9.20 -15.77
CA MET A 247 10.68 9.05 -14.51
C MET A 247 11.49 8.16 -13.55
N GLY A 248 11.42 8.46 -12.25
CA GLY A 248 11.92 7.62 -11.18
C GLY A 248 10.78 6.89 -10.47
N ILE A 249 11.00 5.64 -10.10
CA ILE A 249 10.06 4.80 -9.37
C ILE A 249 10.77 4.24 -8.13
N ALA A 250 10.13 4.30 -6.97
CA ALA A 250 10.62 3.69 -5.75
C ALA A 250 9.49 2.96 -5.04
N TRP A 251 9.82 1.91 -4.31
CA TRP A 251 8.88 1.11 -3.52
C TRP A 251 9.28 1.08 -2.05
N ASP A 252 8.36 0.67 -1.18
CA ASP A 252 8.66 0.23 0.17
C ASP A 252 9.07 -1.25 0.21
N GLY A 253 9.33 -1.80 1.41
CA GLY A 253 9.99 -3.09 1.56
C GLY A 253 9.27 -4.28 0.93
N ASP A 254 7.95 -4.29 0.96
CA ASP A 254 7.08 -5.33 0.41
C ASP A 254 6.31 -4.89 -0.84
N PHE A 255 6.70 -3.76 -1.41
CA PHE A 255 6.29 -3.13 -2.67
C PHE A 255 4.78 -3.07 -2.96
N ASP A 256 3.96 -2.93 -1.93
CA ASP A 256 2.54 -2.67 -2.12
C ASP A 256 2.23 -1.19 -2.38
N ARG A 257 3.24 -0.31 -2.29
CA ARG A 257 3.17 1.12 -2.59
C ARG A 257 4.18 1.54 -3.62
N CYS A 258 3.76 2.47 -4.50
CA CYS A 258 4.55 3.03 -5.58
C CYS A 258 4.73 4.54 -5.40
N PHE A 259 5.98 4.99 -5.44
CA PHE A 259 6.35 6.40 -5.30
C PHE A 259 7.05 6.87 -6.56
N LEU A 260 6.58 7.99 -7.13
CA LEU A 260 7.06 8.48 -8.41
C LEU A 260 7.85 9.78 -8.27
N PHE A 261 8.85 9.91 -9.12
CA PHE A 261 9.68 11.11 -9.27
C PHE A 261 9.64 11.52 -10.75
N ASP A 262 9.55 12.81 -11.00
CA ASP A 262 9.63 13.32 -12.38
C ASP A 262 11.07 13.34 -12.90
N GLU A 263 11.25 13.71 -14.17
CA GLU A 263 12.55 13.81 -14.83
C GLU A 263 13.47 14.89 -14.24
N GLN A 264 12.93 15.76 -13.38
CA GLN A 264 13.70 16.77 -12.62
C GLN A 264 14.10 16.25 -11.23
N GLY A 265 13.79 14.98 -10.93
CA GLY A 265 14.05 14.36 -9.63
C GLY A 265 13.11 14.83 -8.52
N ARG A 266 12.01 15.52 -8.83
CA ARG A 266 11.03 15.93 -7.81
C ARG A 266 10.13 14.77 -7.45
N PHE A 267 9.96 14.55 -6.16
CA PHE A 267 8.97 13.58 -5.64
C PHE A 267 7.56 14.10 -5.94
N ILE A 268 6.72 13.22 -6.47
CA ILE A 268 5.34 13.55 -6.77
C ILE A 268 4.43 13.05 -5.65
N GLU A 269 3.70 13.96 -5.03
CA GLU A 269 2.74 13.62 -4.00
C GLU A 269 1.65 12.68 -4.55
N GLY A 270 1.32 11.61 -3.79
CA GLY A 270 0.34 10.61 -4.19
C GLY A 270 -1.01 11.20 -4.58
N TYR A 271 -1.38 12.33 -4.01
CA TYR A 271 -2.58 13.09 -4.36
C TYR A 271 -2.72 13.37 -5.87
N TYR A 272 -1.63 13.79 -6.53
CA TYR A 272 -1.66 14.05 -7.97
C TYR A 272 -1.64 12.77 -8.78
N ILE A 273 -0.96 11.75 -8.30
CA ILE A 273 -0.93 10.43 -8.95
C ILE A 273 -2.32 9.78 -8.94
N VAL A 274 -3.07 9.90 -7.85
CA VAL A 274 -4.46 9.40 -7.78
C VAL A 274 -5.31 10.00 -8.89
N GLY A 275 -5.19 11.31 -9.13
CA GLY A 275 -5.92 11.96 -10.21
C GLY A 275 -5.50 11.49 -11.60
N LEU A 276 -4.18 11.39 -11.87
CA LEU A 276 -3.66 10.91 -13.16
C LEU A 276 -4.12 9.48 -13.46
N LEU A 277 -4.11 8.60 -12.46
CA LEU A 277 -4.59 7.22 -12.62
C LEU A 277 -6.11 7.17 -12.81
N ALA A 278 -6.87 8.01 -12.10
CA ALA A 278 -8.31 8.13 -12.33
C ALA A 278 -8.60 8.53 -13.79
N GLU A 279 -7.89 9.50 -14.35
CA GLU A 279 -7.98 9.86 -15.76
C GLU A 279 -7.69 8.66 -16.68
N ALA A 280 -6.59 7.94 -16.43
CA ALA A 280 -6.18 6.80 -17.24
C ALA A 280 -7.26 5.69 -17.28
N PHE A 281 -7.90 5.41 -16.14
CA PHE A 281 -8.98 4.43 -16.07
C PHE A 281 -10.25 4.92 -16.78
N LEU A 282 -10.62 6.18 -16.61
CA LEU A 282 -11.83 6.74 -17.22
C LEU A 282 -11.72 6.90 -18.74
N GLN A 283 -10.50 7.00 -19.28
CA GLN A 283 -10.30 6.88 -20.74
C GLN A 283 -10.65 5.49 -21.27
N LYS A 284 -10.49 4.44 -20.47
CA LYS A 284 -10.82 3.06 -20.83
C LYS A 284 -12.27 2.70 -20.52
N GLU A 285 -12.85 3.22 -19.44
CA GLU A 285 -14.20 2.90 -18.96
C GLU A 285 -14.92 4.18 -18.48
N VAL A 286 -15.61 4.85 -19.41
CA VAL A 286 -16.42 6.05 -19.11
C VAL A 286 -17.58 5.70 -18.18
N GLY A 287 -17.83 6.54 -17.18
CA GLY A 287 -18.88 6.32 -16.18
C GLY A 287 -18.45 5.43 -15.00
N ALA A 288 -17.23 4.90 -15.02
CA ALA A 288 -16.73 4.08 -13.93
C ALA A 288 -16.61 4.87 -12.61
N LYS A 289 -16.67 4.13 -11.51
CA LYS A 289 -16.48 4.70 -10.17
C LYS A 289 -15.00 4.68 -9.78
N ILE A 290 -14.58 5.76 -9.12
CA ILE A 290 -13.24 5.96 -8.59
C ILE A 290 -13.36 6.19 -7.08
N ILE A 291 -12.70 5.37 -6.28
CA ILE A 291 -12.64 5.56 -4.82
C ILE A 291 -11.46 6.47 -4.46
N HIS A 292 -11.68 7.39 -3.53
CA HIS A 292 -10.63 8.24 -2.98
C HIS A 292 -10.81 8.48 -1.48
N ASP A 293 -9.73 8.83 -0.80
CA ASP A 293 -9.76 9.25 0.59
C ASP A 293 -10.14 10.74 0.74
N PRO A 294 -10.53 11.21 1.95
CA PRO A 294 -11.05 12.56 2.14
C PRO A 294 -9.97 13.62 2.42
N ARG A 295 -8.69 13.26 2.45
CA ARG A 295 -7.61 14.17 2.87
C ARG A 295 -7.46 15.35 1.92
N LEU A 296 -7.19 15.06 0.65
CA LEU A 296 -7.11 16.03 -0.46
C LEU A 296 -7.98 15.50 -1.60
N VAL A 297 -8.93 16.30 -2.10
CA VAL A 297 -9.98 15.73 -2.98
C VAL A 297 -10.17 16.48 -4.28
N TRP A 298 -9.94 17.80 -4.33
CA TRP A 298 -10.38 18.62 -5.47
C TRP A 298 -9.72 18.25 -6.80
N ASN A 299 -8.42 17.93 -6.79
CA ASN A 299 -7.74 17.43 -7.98
C ASN A 299 -8.39 16.17 -8.52
N THR A 300 -8.67 15.21 -7.65
CA THR A 300 -9.28 13.92 -8.03
C THR A 300 -10.71 14.13 -8.51
N LEU A 301 -11.50 14.94 -7.81
CA LEU A 301 -12.89 15.22 -8.18
C LEU A 301 -12.99 15.86 -9.57
N GLU A 302 -12.15 16.87 -9.86
CA GLU A 302 -12.16 17.53 -11.17
C GLU A 302 -11.76 16.56 -12.29
N GLN A 303 -10.73 15.75 -12.09
CA GLN A 303 -10.31 14.79 -13.11
C GLN A 303 -11.35 13.68 -13.33
N VAL A 304 -12.00 13.21 -12.25
CA VAL A 304 -13.09 12.22 -12.37
C VAL A 304 -14.28 12.80 -13.10
N GLU A 305 -14.68 14.04 -12.78
CA GLU A 305 -15.78 14.73 -13.48
C GLU A 305 -15.44 14.96 -14.95
N ALA A 306 -14.24 15.44 -15.26
CA ALA A 306 -13.77 15.67 -16.64
C ALA A 306 -13.72 14.36 -17.47
N GLY A 307 -13.37 13.24 -16.82
CA GLY A 307 -13.40 11.90 -17.41
C GLY A 307 -14.80 11.27 -17.52
N GLY A 308 -15.84 11.96 -17.03
CA GLY A 308 -17.22 11.44 -17.02
C GLY A 308 -17.45 10.29 -16.04
N GLY A 309 -16.62 10.16 -15.01
CA GLY A 309 -16.71 9.14 -13.97
C GLY A 309 -17.52 9.57 -12.75
N VAL A 310 -17.55 8.70 -11.75
CA VAL A 310 -18.22 8.94 -10.47
C VAL A 310 -17.21 8.82 -9.34
N ALA A 311 -16.94 9.91 -8.64
CA ALA A 311 -16.07 9.91 -7.46
C ALA A 311 -16.85 9.41 -6.22
N VAL A 312 -16.24 8.49 -5.48
CA VAL A 312 -16.82 7.93 -4.25
C VAL A 312 -15.80 8.03 -3.13
N GLN A 313 -16.15 8.78 -2.08
CA GLN A 313 -15.29 8.98 -0.92
C GLN A 313 -15.43 7.85 0.09
N THR A 314 -14.32 7.47 0.74
CA THR A 314 -14.30 6.54 1.88
C THR A 314 -13.20 6.93 2.88
N LYS A 315 -13.22 6.34 4.07
CA LYS A 315 -12.13 6.51 5.04
C LYS A 315 -10.79 6.07 4.47
N ALA A 316 -9.71 6.74 4.87
CA ALA A 316 -8.35 6.32 4.58
C ALA A 316 -8.06 4.96 5.26
N GLY A 317 -7.32 4.10 4.54
CA GLY A 317 -6.90 2.78 5.01
C GLY A 317 -7.35 1.65 4.08
N HIS A 318 -6.38 0.78 3.79
CA HIS A 318 -6.53 -0.24 2.75
C HIS A 318 -7.76 -1.16 2.91
N ALA A 319 -8.15 -1.51 4.13
CA ALA A 319 -9.31 -2.35 4.37
C ALA A 319 -10.62 -1.66 3.95
N PHE A 320 -10.77 -0.38 4.30
CA PHE A 320 -11.97 0.39 3.94
C PHE A 320 -12.08 0.62 2.43
N ILE A 321 -10.96 0.95 1.79
CA ILE A 321 -10.95 1.20 0.35
C ILE A 321 -11.26 -0.09 -0.42
N LYS A 322 -10.61 -1.21 -0.07
CA LYS A 322 -10.85 -2.50 -0.71
C LYS A 322 -12.31 -2.96 -0.59
N GLU A 323 -12.94 -2.82 0.56
CA GLU A 323 -14.36 -3.17 0.73
C GLU A 323 -15.27 -2.18 0.00
N ARG A 324 -15.00 -0.86 0.09
CA ARG A 324 -15.80 0.14 -0.65
C ARG A 324 -15.71 -0.05 -2.16
N MET A 325 -14.54 -0.42 -2.69
CA MET A 325 -14.39 -0.74 -4.12
C MET A 325 -15.24 -1.94 -4.53
N ARG A 326 -15.31 -2.99 -3.70
CA ARG A 326 -16.16 -4.15 -3.96
C ARG A 326 -17.64 -3.81 -3.92
N ASP A 327 -18.07 -3.04 -2.94
CA ASP A 327 -19.49 -2.63 -2.79
C ASP A 327 -19.95 -1.76 -3.95
N GLU A 328 -19.07 -0.92 -4.49
CA GLU A 328 -19.37 0.01 -5.58
C GLU A 328 -19.01 -0.54 -6.97
N ASP A 329 -18.34 -1.68 -7.06
CA ASP A 329 -17.70 -2.19 -8.27
C ASP A 329 -16.80 -1.12 -8.94
N ALA A 330 -16.00 -0.43 -8.12
CA ALA A 330 -15.15 0.65 -8.59
C ALA A 330 -13.91 0.10 -9.31
N VAL A 331 -13.55 0.69 -10.44
CA VAL A 331 -12.44 0.22 -11.29
C VAL A 331 -11.08 0.50 -10.67
N TYR A 332 -10.99 1.61 -9.91
CA TYR A 332 -9.77 2.10 -9.30
C TYR A 332 -10.08 2.79 -7.97
N GLY A 333 -9.18 2.66 -7.04
CA GLY A 333 -9.15 3.42 -5.80
C GLY A 333 -7.74 3.92 -5.49
N GLY A 334 -7.61 5.11 -4.89
CA GLY A 334 -6.32 5.67 -4.57
C GLY A 334 -6.28 6.40 -3.25
N GLU A 335 -5.13 6.30 -2.58
CA GLU A 335 -4.79 7.08 -1.39
C GLU A 335 -3.59 7.98 -1.65
N MET A 336 -3.58 9.17 -1.06
CA MET A 336 -2.41 10.04 -1.12
C MET A 336 -1.15 9.43 -0.46
N SER A 337 -1.29 8.36 0.31
CA SER A 337 -0.19 7.58 0.90
C SER A 337 0.47 6.61 -0.08
N ALA A 338 0.18 6.72 -1.38
CA ALA A 338 0.71 5.92 -2.48
C ALA A 338 0.24 4.45 -2.50
N HIS A 339 -0.89 4.13 -1.84
CA HIS A 339 -1.61 2.90 -2.11
C HIS A 339 -2.59 3.12 -3.27
N HIS A 340 -2.55 2.24 -4.25
CA HIS A 340 -3.41 2.25 -5.44
C HIS A 340 -4.05 0.88 -5.63
N TYR A 341 -5.37 0.84 -5.73
CA TYR A 341 -6.19 -0.37 -5.70
C TYR A 341 -6.90 -0.56 -7.03
N PHE A 342 -7.00 -1.81 -7.49
CA PHE A 342 -7.47 -2.11 -8.84
C PHE A 342 -8.53 -3.22 -8.81
N ARG A 343 -9.71 -2.98 -9.45
CA ARG A 343 -10.78 -3.97 -9.53
C ARG A 343 -10.28 -5.30 -10.07
N ASP A 344 -9.58 -5.25 -11.18
CA ASP A 344 -9.13 -6.45 -11.88
C ASP A 344 -7.92 -7.13 -11.19
N PHE A 345 -7.38 -6.49 -10.15
CA PHE A 345 -6.43 -7.06 -9.18
C PHE A 345 -7.12 -7.49 -7.88
N ALA A 346 -8.32 -8.05 -7.99
CA ALA A 346 -9.17 -8.44 -6.87
C ALA A 346 -9.42 -7.31 -5.85
N TYR A 347 -9.49 -6.06 -6.33
CA TYR A 347 -9.61 -4.83 -5.51
C TYR A 347 -8.46 -4.63 -4.52
N CYS A 348 -7.32 -5.27 -4.75
CA CYS A 348 -6.12 -5.11 -3.93
C CYS A 348 -5.24 -3.98 -4.43
N ASP A 349 -4.38 -3.52 -3.52
CA ASP A 349 -3.31 -2.59 -3.82
C ASP A 349 -2.16 -3.28 -4.56
N SER A 350 -1.52 -2.50 -5.42
CA SER A 350 -0.33 -2.89 -6.16
C SER A 350 0.62 -1.70 -6.27
N GLY A 351 1.90 -1.92 -6.02
CA GLY A 351 2.96 -0.95 -6.32
C GLY A 351 3.51 -1.12 -7.74
N MET A 352 3.20 -2.22 -8.44
CA MET A 352 3.70 -2.45 -9.81
C MET A 352 2.78 -1.88 -10.89
N ILE A 353 1.46 -1.88 -10.72
CA ILE A 353 0.51 -1.38 -11.71
C ILE A 353 0.60 0.15 -11.91
N PRO A 354 0.73 1.00 -10.86
CA PRO A 354 0.66 2.45 -11.01
C PRO A 354 1.69 3.02 -11.99
N TRP A 355 2.95 2.65 -11.85
CA TRP A 355 4.02 3.19 -12.70
C TRP A 355 3.92 2.72 -14.15
N LEU A 356 3.42 1.50 -14.39
CA LEU A 356 3.16 1.00 -15.75
C LEU A 356 2.13 1.88 -16.46
N LEU A 357 1.02 2.20 -15.77
CA LEU A 357 -0.03 3.07 -16.29
C LEU A 357 0.46 4.51 -16.51
N VAL A 358 1.25 5.05 -15.56
CA VAL A 358 1.81 6.39 -15.72
C VAL A 358 2.83 6.42 -16.86
N ALA A 359 3.69 5.41 -17.01
CA ALA A 359 4.63 5.30 -18.13
C ALA A 359 3.90 5.26 -19.50
N GLU A 360 2.82 4.48 -19.60
CA GLU A 360 1.96 4.49 -20.80
C GLU A 360 1.36 5.88 -21.03
N LEU A 361 0.86 6.54 -19.98
CA LEU A 361 0.25 7.87 -20.08
C LEU A 361 1.25 8.91 -20.58
N LEU A 362 2.51 8.90 -20.12
CA LEU A 362 3.57 9.78 -20.61
C LEU A 362 3.78 9.60 -22.12
N CYS A 363 3.84 8.35 -22.59
CA CYS A 363 3.99 8.04 -24.00
C CYS A 363 2.79 8.52 -24.83
N VAL A 364 1.57 8.26 -24.38
CA VAL A 364 0.34 8.67 -25.08
C VAL A 364 0.19 10.19 -25.15
N LYS A 365 0.51 10.88 -24.05
CA LYS A 365 0.41 12.36 -24.01
C LYS A 365 1.60 13.05 -24.67
N GLY A 366 2.76 12.38 -24.81
CA GLY A 366 3.97 12.94 -25.38
C GLY A 366 4.52 14.14 -24.58
N LYS A 367 4.28 14.15 -23.27
CA LYS A 367 4.69 15.20 -22.34
C LYS A 367 5.55 14.61 -21.22
N PRO A 368 6.55 15.36 -20.70
CA PRO A 368 7.27 14.95 -19.50
C PRO A 368 6.35 14.93 -18.29
N MET A 369 6.71 14.16 -17.28
CA MET A 369 5.89 14.01 -16.08
C MET A 369 5.76 15.33 -15.31
N SER A 370 6.82 16.15 -15.26
CA SER A 370 6.80 17.45 -14.62
C SER A 370 5.69 18.35 -15.18
N GLU A 371 5.50 18.38 -16.51
CA GLU A 371 4.48 19.22 -17.15
C GLU A 371 3.06 18.76 -16.77
N LEU A 372 2.82 17.45 -16.77
CA LEU A 372 1.52 16.89 -16.37
C LEU A 372 1.16 17.22 -14.91
N VAL A 373 2.17 17.12 -14.03
CA VAL A 373 1.96 17.37 -12.59
C VAL A 373 1.90 18.84 -12.27
N ASP A 374 2.72 19.70 -12.91
CA ASP A 374 2.71 21.14 -12.67
C ASP A 374 1.36 21.79 -13.04
N GLU A 375 0.71 21.32 -14.11
CA GLU A 375 -0.66 21.74 -14.44
C GLU A 375 -1.63 21.46 -13.28
N ARG A 376 -1.49 20.32 -12.62
CA ARG A 376 -2.34 19.91 -11.49
C ARG A 376 -2.00 20.62 -10.20
N ILE A 377 -0.71 20.80 -9.91
CA ILE A 377 -0.23 21.58 -8.75
C ILE A 377 -0.70 23.02 -8.86
N ALA A 378 -0.62 23.63 -10.04
CA ALA A 378 -1.10 25.00 -10.27
C ALA A 378 -2.61 25.12 -10.09
N ALA A 379 -3.39 24.11 -10.51
CA ALA A 379 -4.83 24.08 -10.33
C ALA A 379 -5.27 23.85 -8.88
N PHE A 380 -4.55 22.97 -8.17
CA PHE A 380 -4.87 22.55 -6.79
C PHE A 380 -3.60 22.46 -5.92
N PRO A 381 -3.02 23.62 -5.53
CA PRO A 381 -1.89 23.60 -4.60
C PRO A 381 -2.26 22.92 -3.28
N SER A 382 -1.36 22.10 -2.74
CA SER A 382 -1.57 21.36 -1.49
C SER A 382 -0.39 21.44 -0.54
N SER A 383 -0.67 21.31 0.76
CA SER A 383 0.36 21.28 1.82
C SER A 383 1.08 19.91 1.93
N GLY A 384 0.59 18.87 1.23
CA GLY A 384 0.90 17.51 1.63
C GLY A 384 0.33 17.16 3.00
N GLU A 385 0.82 16.09 3.64
CA GLU A 385 0.41 15.71 4.99
C GLU A 385 1.37 16.28 6.03
N ILE A 386 0.84 17.05 6.99
CA ILE A 386 1.59 17.66 8.10
C ILE A 386 1.23 16.95 9.40
N ASN A 387 2.22 16.34 10.06
CA ASN A 387 2.05 15.65 11.32
C ASN A 387 2.34 16.62 12.48
N LEU A 388 1.38 16.78 13.41
CA LEU A 388 1.48 17.66 14.57
C LEU A 388 1.28 16.85 15.84
N THR A 389 2.25 16.87 16.75
CA THR A 389 2.13 16.22 18.05
C THR A 389 1.23 17.04 18.98
N VAL A 390 0.22 16.40 19.55
CA VAL A 390 -0.75 17.03 20.45
C VAL A 390 -1.00 16.16 21.67
N SER A 391 -1.42 16.79 22.78
CA SER A 391 -1.70 16.09 24.03
C SER A 391 -3.06 15.40 24.06
N ASP A 392 -4.05 15.97 23.36
CA ASP A 392 -5.44 15.48 23.29
C ASP A 392 -6.02 15.73 21.90
N ALA A 393 -5.84 14.74 21.00
CA ALA A 393 -6.30 14.84 19.61
C ALA A 393 -7.82 15.06 19.50
N PRO A 394 -8.70 14.36 20.23
CA PRO A 394 -10.13 14.63 20.22
C PRO A 394 -10.52 16.06 20.62
N ALA A 395 -9.86 16.61 21.65
CA ALA A 395 -10.12 17.99 22.09
C ALA A 395 -9.69 19.01 21.01
N VAL A 396 -8.55 18.79 20.38
CA VAL A 396 -8.04 19.65 19.28
C VAL A 396 -9.00 19.60 18.08
N LEU A 397 -9.43 18.41 17.64
CA LEU A 397 -10.38 18.28 16.54
C LEU A 397 -11.67 19.06 16.82
N LYS A 398 -12.24 18.90 18.01
CA LYS A 398 -13.46 19.60 18.42
C LYS A 398 -13.26 21.12 18.47
N ALA A 399 -12.12 21.60 18.96
CA ALA A 399 -11.82 23.03 19.06
C ALA A 399 -11.65 23.66 17.65
N ILE A 400 -10.96 22.97 16.74
CA ILE A 400 -10.80 23.42 15.34
C ILE A 400 -12.15 23.44 14.63
N GLU A 401 -12.95 22.39 14.75
CA GLU A 401 -14.30 22.34 14.17
C GLU A 401 -15.16 23.51 14.68
N ALA A 402 -15.24 23.70 16.00
CA ALA A 402 -16.01 24.80 16.59
C ALA A 402 -15.58 26.19 16.09
N LYS A 403 -14.29 26.36 15.79
CA LYS A 403 -13.73 27.64 15.31
C LYS A 403 -14.02 27.89 13.82
N TYR A 404 -13.95 26.87 12.96
CA TYR A 404 -14.01 27.04 11.52
C TYR A 404 -15.36 26.66 10.88
N ALA A 405 -16.15 25.79 11.50
CA ALA A 405 -17.44 25.37 10.96
C ALA A 405 -18.46 26.50 10.75
N PRO A 406 -18.51 27.59 11.57
CA PRO A 406 -19.47 28.67 11.34
C PRO A 406 -19.34 29.38 9.99
N ASP A 407 -18.13 29.39 9.41
CA ASP A 407 -17.83 30.05 8.13
C ASP A 407 -17.68 29.05 6.97
N ALA A 408 -17.92 27.76 7.22
CA ALA A 408 -17.76 26.68 6.25
C ALA A 408 -18.93 26.64 5.25
N LEU A 409 -18.62 26.27 4.01
CA LEU A 409 -19.62 25.91 2.99
C LEU A 409 -20.06 24.46 3.10
N ASP A 410 -19.15 23.59 3.56
CA ASP A 410 -19.41 22.17 3.73
C ASP A 410 -18.55 21.59 4.87
N LEU A 411 -19.10 20.58 5.55
CA LEU A 411 -18.48 19.87 6.67
C LEU A 411 -18.68 18.37 6.52
N ASP A 412 -17.58 17.61 6.52
CA ASP A 412 -17.60 16.16 6.38
C ASP A 412 -16.80 15.48 7.51
N HIS A 413 -17.35 14.38 8.04
CA HIS A 413 -16.77 13.60 9.13
C HIS A 413 -16.41 12.15 8.70
N THR A 414 -16.20 11.92 7.42
CA THR A 414 -15.85 10.58 6.91
C THR A 414 -14.57 10.05 7.55
N ASP A 415 -13.54 10.90 7.70
CA ASP A 415 -12.28 10.55 8.38
C ASP A 415 -11.70 11.81 9.07
N GLY A 416 -11.95 11.92 10.37
CA GLY A 416 -11.66 13.14 11.11
C GLY A 416 -12.67 14.26 10.79
N VAL A 417 -12.19 15.47 10.53
CA VAL A 417 -13.00 16.60 10.13
C VAL A 417 -12.45 17.25 8.87
N SER A 418 -13.26 17.31 7.82
CA SER A 418 -12.98 18.07 6.60
C SER A 418 -13.83 19.32 6.58
N ILE A 419 -13.24 20.49 6.41
CA ILE A 419 -13.94 21.76 6.35
C ILE A 419 -13.62 22.46 5.04
N CYS A 420 -14.67 22.79 4.28
CA CYS A 420 -14.58 23.37 2.95
C CYS A 420 -15.05 24.83 2.94
N PHE A 421 -14.24 25.70 2.32
CA PHE A 421 -14.57 27.10 2.02
C PHE A 421 -14.61 27.30 0.50
N ALA A 422 -14.85 28.52 0.04
CA ALA A 422 -14.97 28.80 -1.39
C ALA A 422 -13.71 28.42 -2.20
N ASP A 423 -12.53 28.83 -1.70
CA ASP A 423 -11.27 28.73 -2.46
C ASP A 423 -10.21 27.86 -1.78
N TRP A 424 -10.51 27.31 -0.61
CA TRP A 424 -9.61 26.41 0.11
C TRP A 424 -10.40 25.45 1.00
N ARG A 425 -9.76 24.35 1.38
CA ARG A 425 -10.28 23.37 2.35
C ARG A 425 -9.15 22.75 3.14
N PHE A 426 -9.50 22.10 4.24
CA PHE A 426 -8.59 21.25 4.97
C PHE A 426 -9.27 19.98 5.49
N ASN A 427 -8.47 18.94 5.72
CA ASN A 427 -8.83 17.78 6.50
C ASN A 427 -7.91 17.69 7.72
N LEU A 428 -8.46 17.41 8.89
CA LEU A 428 -7.75 17.21 10.13
C LEU A 428 -8.22 15.91 10.78
N ARG A 429 -7.31 14.98 11.01
CA ARG A 429 -7.64 13.68 11.59
C ARG A 429 -6.63 13.24 12.65
N ALA A 430 -7.10 12.45 13.63
CA ALA A 430 -6.23 11.79 14.59
C ALA A 430 -5.53 10.58 13.94
N SER A 431 -4.27 10.33 14.31
CA SER A 431 -3.63 9.05 14.03
C SER A 431 -4.22 7.96 14.93
N ASN A 432 -4.43 6.76 14.38
CA ASN A 432 -4.89 5.62 15.16
C ASN A 432 -3.78 4.92 15.96
N THR A 433 -2.52 5.25 15.66
CA THR A 433 -1.34 4.52 16.16
C THR A 433 -0.36 5.40 16.95
N GLU A 434 -0.45 6.73 16.80
CA GLU A 434 0.50 7.69 17.36
C GLU A 434 -0.23 8.90 17.97
N PRO A 435 0.34 9.59 18.96
CA PRO A 435 -0.25 10.79 19.55
C PRO A 435 -0.04 12.01 18.65
N VAL A 436 -0.45 11.91 17.41
CA VAL A 436 -0.36 12.98 16.41
C VAL A 436 -1.70 13.20 15.73
N ILE A 437 -1.92 14.42 15.29
CA ILE A 437 -2.95 14.76 14.33
C ILE A 437 -2.29 15.06 12.98
N ARG A 438 -3.03 14.78 11.92
CA ARG A 438 -2.59 14.95 10.54
C ARG A 438 -3.44 15.98 9.85
N LEU A 439 -2.77 17.01 9.34
CA LEU A 439 -3.38 18.13 8.64
C LEU A 439 -3.04 18.06 7.15
N ASN A 440 -4.06 18.22 6.31
CA ASN A 440 -3.92 18.40 4.87
C ASN A 440 -4.71 19.64 4.45
N VAL A 441 -4.10 20.52 3.66
CA VAL A 441 -4.71 21.76 3.16
C VAL A 441 -4.56 21.83 1.65
N GLU A 442 -5.60 22.27 0.95
CA GLU A 442 -5.56 22.53 -0.49
C GLU A 442 -6.36 23.79 -0.85
N SER A 443 -6.01 24.40 -1.98
CA SER A 443 -6.71 25.58 -2.52
C SER A 443 -7.01 25.41 -4.01
N ARG A 444 -7.84 26.32 -4.56
CA ARG A 444 -8.15 26.41 -5.98
C ARG A 444 -7.26 27.47 -6.63
N GLY A 445 -6.18 27.07 -7.30
CA GLY A 445 -5.29 27.92 -8.09
C GLY A 445 -4.55 29.01 -7.31
N ASP A 446 -4.54 28.97 -5.97
CA ASP A 446 -3.91 30.00 -5.13
C ASP A 446 -2.97 29.39 -4.10
N GLN A 447 -1.71 29.23 -4.48
CA GLN A 447 -0.66 28.69 -3.60
C GLN A 447 -0.44 29.56 -2.37
N VAL A 448 -0.51 30.90 -2.51
CA VAL A 448 -0.29 31.82 -1.40
C VAL A 448 -1.40 31.70 -0.36
N LEU A 449 -2.64 31.51 -0.80
CA LEU A 449 -3.77 31.21 0.08
C LEU A 449 -3.54 29.89 0.83
N MET A 450 -3.18 28.82 0.12
CA MET A 450 -2.91 27.52 0.71
C MET A 450 -1.83 27.59 1.79
N GLU A 451 -0.68 28.21 1.48
CA GLU A 451 0.44 28.38 2.42
C GLU A 451 0.04 29.21 3.66
N ARG A 452 -0.70 30.30 3.45
CA ARG A 452 -1.18 31.17 4.54
C ARG A 452 -2.13 30.44 5.49
N GLU A 453 -3.13 29.75 4.96
CA GLU A 453 -4.11 29.04 5.78
C GLU A 453 -3.50 27.80 6.44
N THR A 454 -2.53 27.14 5.80
CA THR A 454 -1.71 26.08 6.42
C THR A 454 -0.95 26.61 7.64
N ALA A 455 -0.21 27.71 7.48
CA ALA A 455 0.55 28.30 8.58
C ALA A 455 -0.38 28.73 9.74
N ARG A 456 -1.54 29.32 9.42
CA ARG A 456 -2.54 29.71 10.40
C ARG A 456 -3.12 28.52 11.19
N LEU A 457 -3.43 27.41 10.50
CA LEU A 457 -3.92 26.19 11.14
C LEU A 457 -2.88 25.58 12.06
N VAL A 458 -1.61 25.49 11.59
CA VAL A 458 -0.49 24.97 12.42
C VAL A 458 -0.31 25.81 13.68
N GLU A 459 -0.35 27.16 13.58
CA GLU A 459 -0.26 28.07 14.74
C GLU A 459 -1.43 27.86 15.72
N VAL A 460 -2.66 27.78 15.21
CA VAL A 460 -3.86 27.58 16.05
C VAL A 460 -3.81 26.21 16.75
N ILE A 461 -3.43 25.16 16.06
CA ILE A 461 -3.30 23.81 16.63
C ILE A 461 -2.20 23.78 17.68
N GLY A 462 -1.05 24.42 17.41
CA GLY A 462 0.06 24.49 18.35
C GLY A 462 -0.25 25.31 19.63
N GLY A 463 -1.30 26.12 19.63
CA GLY A 463 -1.78 26.90 20.77
C GLY A 463 -2.88 26.20 21.60
N LEU A 464 -3.35 25.00 21.20
CA LEU A 464 -4.36 24.18 21.87
C LEU A 464 -3.71 23.08 22.69
#